data_aeb093439a22669b97da15215441b138
#
_entry.id   aeb093439a22669b97da15215441b138
#
_cell.length_a   1.000
_cell.length_b   1.000
_cell.length_c   1.000
_cell.angle_alpha   90.00
_cell.angle_beta   90.00
_cell.angle_gamma   90.00
#
_symmetry.space_group_name_H-M   'P 1'
#
loop_
_entity.id
_entity.type
_entity.pdbx_description
1 polymer ?
#
loop_
_entity_poly.entity_id
_entity_poly.type
_entity_poly.pdbx_seq_one_letter_code
_entity_poly.pdbx_strand_id
1 'polypeptide(L)'
;MTDLDLASSGREPPQPPSIELELYVAGDTFNSRRAITNLEELLRSLGREIPFTVIDVLKDPHAAFRRGIFGTPALITRVGDRQALILGDLSNSEPVLRSIELSVAR
;
A
#
# COMPACT_ATOMS: atom_id res chain seq x y z
N MET A 1 36.04 15.17 10.24
CA MET A 1 35.65 14.88 10.00
C MET A 1 35.25 14.79 9.76
N THR A 2 35.08 14.61 9.60
CA THR A 2 34.57 14.28 9.34
C THR A 2 33.96 14.43 9.03
N ASP A 3 33.61 14.46 8.90
CA ASP A 3 32.93 14.47 8.67
C ASP A 3 32.49 14.41 8.14
N LEU A 4 32.68 14.38 7.97
CA LEU A 4 32.17 14.11 7.52
C LEU A 4 31.60 13.71 7.33
N ASP A 5 31.72 13.35 7.20
CA ASP A 5 31.03 12.73 7.15
C ASP A 5 30.23 12.66 7.70
N LEU A 6 30.04 12.40 8.05
CA LEU A 6 29.06 12.53 8.61
C LEU A 6 28.12 13.31 8.19
N ALA A 7 28.69 13.88 8.03
CA ALA A 7 27.84 14.77 7.48
C ALA A 7 27.06 14.27 6.46
N SER A 8 27.64 13.81 5.65
CA SER A 8 26.88 13.26 4.62
C SER A 8 25.83 12.40 5.15
N SER A 9 26.08 11.72 6.19
CA SER A 9 25.06 10.90 6.72
C SER A 9 23.93 11.79 7.13
N GLY A 10 22.73 11.39 6.91
CA GLY A 10 21.60 12.20 7.21
C GLY A 10 21.50 13.45 6.42
N ARG A 11 22.37 13.59 5.47
CA ARG A 11 22.33 14.77 4.62
C ARG A 11 21.73 14.48 3.29
N GLU A 12 21.06 13.36 3.18
CA GLU A 12 20.40 13.04 1.95
C GLU A 12 19.37 14.09 1.61
N PRO A 13 19.15 14.33 0.34
CA PRO A 13 18.07 15.23 -0.04
C PRO A 13 16.74 14.69 0.50
N PRO A 14 15.79 15.56 0.77
CA PRO A 14 14.48 15.09 1.18
C PRO A 14 13.92 14.13 0.15
N GLN A 15 13.33 13.04 0.64
CA GLN A 15 12.78 12.02 -0.22
C GLN A 15 11.28 12.05 -0.12
N PRO A 16 10.58 11.73 -1.20
CA PRO A 16 9.14 11.55 -1.06
C PRO A 16 8.86 10.42 -0.09
N PRO A 17 7.73 10.46 0.60
CA PRO A 17 7.38 9.36 1.50
C PRO A 17 7.31 8.05 0.72
N SER A 18 7.80 6.98 1.31
CA SER A 18 7.66 5.68 0.70
C SER A 18 6.20 5.24 0.76
N ILE A 19 5.77 4.56 -0.29
CA ILE A 19 4.41 4.06 -0.39
C ILE A 19 4.45 2.55 -0.31
N GLU A 20 3.75 1.98 0.67
CA GLU A 20 3.65 0.54 0.83
C GLU A 20 2.19 0.15 0.73
N LEU A 21 1.92 -0.86 -0.08
CA LEU A 21 0.57 -1.34 -0.29
C LEU A 21 0.54 -2.83 0.00
N GLU A 22 -0.41 -3.23 0.84
CA GLU A 22 -0.63 -4.64 1.18
C GLU A 22 -2.08 -4.97 0.91
N LEU A 23 -2.32 -5.87 -0.03
CA LEU A 23 -3.68 -6.28 -0.38
C LEU A 23 -3.95 -7.66 0.17
N TYR A 24 -4.89 -7.74 1.09
CA TYR A 24 -5.27 -8.99 1.74
C TYR A 24 -6.45 -9.60 1.02
N VAL A 25 -6.29 -10.84 0.61
CA VAL A 25 -7.30 -11.56 -0.17
C VAL A 25 -7.59 -12.90 0.50
N ALA A 26 -8.70 -13.51 0.14
CA ALA A 26 -9.07 -14.82 0.64
C ALA A 26 -9.08 -15.80 -0.53
N GLY A 27 -7.93 -16.34 -0.84
CA GLY A 27 -7.80 -17.29 -1.93
C GLY A 27 -8.13 -16.67 -3.26
N ASP A 28 -8.75 -17.47 -4.12
CA ASP A 28 -9.03 -17.08 -5.50
C ASP A 28 -10.51 -16.79 -5.70
N THR A 29 -11.09 -16.04 -4.77
CA THR A 29 -12.48 -15.65 -4.90
C THR A 29 -12.64 -14.58 -5.96
N PHE A 30 -13.89 -14.43 -6.43
CA PHE A 30 -14.17 -13.43 -7.46
C PHE A 30 -13.78 -12.03 -6.99
N ASN A 31 -14.16 -11.66 -5.77
CA ASN A 31 -13.86 -10.32 -5.29
C ASN A 31 -12.36 -10.12 -5.05
N SER A 32 -11.66 -11.17 -4.64
CA SER A 32 -10.21 -11.06 -4.48
C SER A 32 -9.52 -10.81 -5.81
N ARG A 33 -9.93 -11.55 -6.85
CA ARG A 33 -9.36 -11.32 -8.18
C ARG A 33 -9.68 -9.93 -8.69
N ARG A 34 -10.90 -9.45 -8.44
CA ARG A 34 -11.25 -8.11 -8.88
C ARG A 34 -10.41 -7.06 -8.17
N ALA A 35 -10.16 -7.26 -6.88
CA ALA A 35 -9.34 -6.29 -6.13
C ALA A 35 -7.93 -6.22 -6.71
N ILE A 36 -7.34 -7.36 -7.03
CA ILE A 36 -6.00 -7.38 -7.61
C ILE A 36 -5.99 -6.65 -8.95
N THR A 37 -6.95 -6.98 -9.81
CA THR A 37 -7.02 -6.36 -11.13
C THR A 37 -7.27 -4.86 -11.01
N ASN A 38 -8.20 -4.48 -10.15
CA ASN A 38 -8.51 -3.07 -10.00
C ASN A 38 -7.32 -2.27 -9.47
N LEU A 39 -6.59 -2.85 -8.52
CA LEU A 39 -5.41 -2.16 -8.01
C LEU A 39 -4.33 -2.04 -9.07
N GLU A 40 -4.10 -3.12 -9.83
CA GLU A 40 -3.11 -3.07 -10.90
C GLU A 40 -3.45 -1.99 -11.92
N GLU A 41 -4.71 -1.91 -12.31
CA GLU A 41 -5.11 -0.92 -13.30
C GLU A 41 -5.00 0.50 -12.75
N LEU A 42 -5.35 0.67 -11.48
CA LEU A 42 -5.25 1.99 -10.87
C LEU A 42 -3.80 2.46 -10.83
N LEU A 43 -2.91 1.60 -10.37
CA LEU A 43 -1.50 1.99 -10.29
C LEU A 43 -0.91 2.26 -11.66
N ARG A 44 -1.33 1.49 -12.66
CA ARG A 44 -0.88 1.73 -14.03
C ARG A 44 -1.36 3.10 -14.52
N SER A 45 -2.59 3.46 -14.18
CA SER A 45 -3.13 4.75 -14.63
C SER A 45 -2.43 5.93 -14.00
N LEU A 46 -1.82 5.73 -12.83
CA LEU A 46 -1.06 6.79 -12.20
C LEU A 46 0.29 7.04 -12.87
N GLY A 47 0.70 6.14 -13.75
CA GLY A 47 1.99 6.29 -14.42
C GLY A 47 3.17 6.12 -13.50
N ARG A 48 2.98 5.45 -12.38
CA ARG A 48 4.05 5.24 -11.41
C ARG A 48 4.14 3.76 -11.10
N GLU A 49 5.36 3.32 -10.90
CA GLU A 49 5.57 1.93 -10.49
C GLU A 49 5.56 1.86 -8.99
N ILE A 50 4.41 1.52 -8.46
CA ILE A 50 4.25 1.34 -7.02
C ILE A 50 4.01 -0.14 -6.78
N PRO A 51 4.96 -0.84 -6.18
CA PRO A 51 4.77 -2.27 -5.93
C PRO A 51 3.74 -2.48 -4.82
N PHE A 52 3.07 -3.61 -4.89
CA PHE A 52 2.20 -4.00 -3.79
C PHE A 52 2.36 -5.48 -3.52
N THR A 53 2.08 -5.87 -2.29
CA THR A 53 2.16 -7.24 -1.85
C THR A 53 0.75 -7.80 -1.72
N VAL A 54 0.54 -9.01 -2.22
CA VAL A 54 -0.73 -9.71 -2.05
C VAL A 54 -0.55 -10.76 -0.97
N ILE A 55 -1.38 -10.71 0.05
CA ILE A 55 -1.32 -11.65 1.16
C ILE A 55 -2.61 -12.45 1.20
N ASP A 56 -2.50 -13.76 1.06
CA ASP A 56 -3.65 -14.65 1.09
C ASP A 56 -3.89 -15.05 2.54
N VAL A 57 -5.00 -14.57 3.11
CA VAL A 57 -5.27 -14.82 4.53
C VAL A 57 -5.58 -16.29 4.79
N LEU A 58 -5.94 -17.06 3.75
CA LEU A 58 -6.15 -18.48 3.94
C LEU A 58 -4.84 -19.21 4.12
N LYS A 59 -3.77 -18.68 3.57
CA LYS A 59 -2.44 -19.27 3.72
C LYS A 59 -1.68 -18.70 4.90
N ASP A 60 -1.98 -17.46 5.27
CA ASP A 60 -1.28 -16.80 6.37
C ASP A 60 -2.29 -16.02 7.21
N PRO A 61 -3.10 -16.73 8.01
CA PRO A 61 -4.09 -16.03 8.82
C PRO A 61 -3.48 -15.13 9.89
N HIS A 62 -2.27 -15.43 10.33
CA HIS A 62 -1.64 -14.58 11.34
C HIS A 62 -1.32 -13.20 10.79
N ALA A 63 -0.99 -13.10 9.52
CA ALA A 63 -0.70 -11.79 8.93
C ALA A 63 -1.93 -10.89 9.01
N ALA A 64 -3.11 -11.44 8.69
CA ALA A 64 -4.34 -10.68 8.76
C ALA A 64 -4.66 -10.30 10.19
N PHE A 65 -4.50 -11.25 11.11
CA PHE A 65 -4.83 -11.01 12.51
C PHE A 65 -3.96 -9.88 13.08
N ARG A 66 -2.67 -9.91 12.78
CA ARG A 66 -1.77 -8.89 13.31
C ARG A 66 -2.10 -7.49 12.78
N ARG A 67 -2.70 -7.40 11.61
CA ARG A 67 -3.06 -6.11 11.02
C ARG A 67 -4.49 -5.70 11.30
N GLY A 68 -5.24 -6.51 12.06
CA GLY A 68 -6.63 -6.19 12.34
C GLY A 68 -7.54 -6.33 11.15
N ILE A 69 -7.21 -7.23 10.24
CA ILE A 69 -8.02 -7.46 9.04
C ILE A 69 -9.10 -8.47 9.37
N PHE A 70 -10.34 -8.05 9.28
CA PHE A 70 -11.48 -8.92 9.59
C PHE A 70 -12.38 -9.16 8.39
N GLY A 71 -12.03 -8.67 7.23
CA GLY A 71 -12.77 -8.88 6.00
C GLY A 71 -11.85 -8.77 4.82
N THR A 72 -12.16 -9.47 3.74
CA THR A 72 -11.37 -9.43 2.51
C THR A 72 -12.29 -9.25 1.33
N PRO A 73 -11.80 -8.66 0.25
CA PRO A 73 -10.48 -8.07 0.12
C PRO A 73 -10.31 -6.80 0.96
N ALA A 74 -9.09 -6.52 1.36
CA ALA A 74 -8.79 -5.34 2.16
C ALA A 74 -7.41 -4.83 1.79
N LEU A 75 -7.31 -3.54 1.54
CA LEU A 75 -6.04 -2.92 1.18
C LEU A 75 -5.57 -2.03 2.32
N ILE A 76 -4.33 -2.24 2.74
CA ILE A 76 -3.69 -1.32 3.66
C ILE A 76 -2.71 -0.48 2.85
N THR A 77 -2.88 0.84 2.92
CA THR A 77 -1.92 1.77 2.33
C THR A 77 -1.13 2.41 3.44
N ARG A 78 0.17 2.48 3.26
CA ARG A 78 1.03 3.18 4.20
C ARG A 78 1.89 4.14 3.43
N VAL A 79 1.74 5.43 3.72
CA VAL A 79 2.50 6.47 3.05
C VAL A 79 3.16 7.31 4.14
N GLY A 80 4.47 7.18 4.26
CA GLY A 80 5.16 7.77 5.38
C GLY A 80 4.68 7.14 6.67
N ASP A 81 4.19 7.94 7.58
CA ASP A 81 3.63 7.43 8.84
C ASP A 81 2.10 7.44 8.83
N ARG A 82 1.48 7.61 7.67
CA ARG A 82 0.04 7.56 7.53
C ARG A 82 -0.38 6.19 7.02
N GLN A 83 -1.48 5.70 7.54
CA GLN A 83 -1.98 4.39 7.18
C GLN A 83 -3.48 4.45 7.00
N ALA A 84 -3.98 3.75 6.01
CA ALA A 84 -5.42 3.66 5.77
C ALA A 84 -5.78 2.23 5.45
N LEU A 85 -7.01 1.86 5.77
CA LEU A 85 -7.56 0.55 5.47
C LEU A 85 -8.76 0.76 4.56
N ILE A 86 -8.74 0.11 3.41
CA ILE A 86 -9.79 0.23 2.42
C ILE A 86 -10.35 -1.14 2.16
N LEU A 87 -11.64 -1.33 2.45
CA LEU A 87 -12.29 -2.62 2.29
C LEU A 87 -12.99 -2.69 0.95
N GLY A 88 -13.09 -3.92 0.41
CA GLY A 88 -13.84 -4.17 -0.80
C GLY A 88 -12.95 -4.45 -1.98
N ASP A 89 -13.59 -4.60 -3.14
CA ASP A 89 -12.88 -5.02 -4.35
C ASP A 89 -12.17 -3.90 -5.09
N LEU A 90 -12.14 -2.71 -4.49
CA LEU A 90 -11.44 -1.54 -5.03
C LEU A 90 -12.04 -1.05 -6.34
N SER A 91 -13.32 -1.37 -6.59
CA SER A 91 -14.00 -0.84 -7.75
C SER A 91 -14.18 0.67 -7.64
N ASN A 92 -14.27 1.20 -6.43
CA ASN A 92 -14.24 2.63 -6.21
C ASN A 92 -12.80 3.02 -5.88
N SER A 93 -12.13 3.63 -6.84
CA SER A 93 -10.71 3.94 -6.70
C SER A 93 -10.43 5.16 -5.84
N GLU A 94 -11.45 5.95 -5.54
CA GLU A 94 -11.22 7.22 -4.87
C GLU A 94 -10.57 7.09 -3.50
N PRO A 95 -10.99 6.17 -2.63
CA PRO A 95 -10.30 6.07 -1.34
C PRO A 95 -8.84 5.71 -1.49
N VAL A 96 -8.50 4.87 -2.47
CA VAL A 96 -7.10 4.50 -2.70
C VAL A 96 -6.32 5.71 -3.17
N LEU A 97 -6.86 6.43 -4.15
CA LEU A 97 -6.19 7.63 -4.66
C LEU A 97 -6.00 8.65 -3.55
N ARG A 98 -7.03 8.83 -2.72
CA ARG A 98 -6.94 9.80 -1.65
C ARG A 98 -5.86 9.44 -0.65
N SER A 99 -5.74 8.16 -0.31
CA SER A 99 -4.75 7.74 0.67
C SER A 99 -3.33 7.92 0.13
N ILE A 100 -3.15 7.81 -1.18
CA ILE A 100 -1.83 7.95 -1.78
C ILE A 100 -1.53 9.41 -2.11
N GLU A 101 -2.46 10.08 -2.77
CA GLU A 101 -2.21 11.42 -3.32
C GLU A 101 -2.19 12.49 -2.25
N LEU A 102 -3.05 12.38 -1.26
CA LEU A 102 -3.05 13.39 -0.21
C LEU A 102 -1.72 13.44 0.52
N SER A 103 -1.09 12.29 0.68
CA SER A 103 0.18 12.25 1.37
C SER A 103 1.31 12.74 0.47
N VAL A 104 1.22 12.48 -0.82
CA VAL A 104 2.27 12.86 -1.75
C VAL A 104 2.18 14.34 -2.12
N ALA A 105 0.99 14.88 -2.13
CA ALA A 105 0.80 16.27 -2.52
C ALA A 105 1.35 17.26 -1.50
N ARG A 106 1.76 16.79 -0.37
CA ARG A 106 2.37 17.64 0.65
C ARG A 106 3.87 17.56 0.57
#